data_f39e5c238e0b17110526948f47eccd2c
#
_entry.id   f39e5c238e0b17110526948f47eccd2c
#
_cell.length_a   1.000
_cell.length_b   1.000
_cell.length_c   1.000
_cell.angle_alpha   90.00
_cell.angle_beta   90.00
_cell.angle_gamma   90.00
#
_symmetry.space_group_name_H-M   'P 1'
#
loop_
_entity.id
_entity.type
_entity.pdbx_description
1 polymer ?
#
loop_
_entity_poly.entity_id
_entity_poly.type
_entity_poly.pdbx_seq_one_letter_code
_entity_poly.pdbx_strand_id
1 'polypeptide(L)'
;MTRTGQLILAITGLLLLSALGCDGRYSSTICAIPRDPSESLYVTQHAGMAQAASRLGMKVYWNGPRGGDDTQQQIELMEHAIEQRDAGIVITPMAAFALDTVIQRALSEKIPVVILGAAIPFPPDPNLSFVVSDIDRSARIAADRMCSGMRKPGEVAVVGFDPVTPGNSALANAFEKSMSECTSVTRVVRKIGGTFTLGQSREMVIRLLSEQPDLEGIYSLNSPATLDAVAALEATHRTDSVRIVGTEPNLDLIAFLRHGSVDSLVFPNMRAMGEKSVENIAGLRKHLPIGSVTLISPVLVTLENVDSDSVRSLLNLDWRQVP
;
A
#
# COMPACT_ATOMS: atom_id res chain seq x y z
N MET A 1 -4.08 -71.24 14.43
CA MET A 1 -4.48 -69.96 13.83
C MET A 1 -4.71 -70.22 12.34
N THR A 2 -5.97 -70.24 11.94
CA THR A 2 -6.40 -70.63 10.60
C THR A 2 -6.13 -69.51 9.57
N ARG A 3 -5.80 -69.89 8.33
CA ARG A 3 -5.53 -68.95 7.20
C ARG A 3 -6.60 -67.86 7.01
N THR A 4 -7.81 -68.11 7.49
CA THR A 4 -8.93 -67.14 7.47
C THR A 4 -8.70 -65.97 8.44
N GLY A 5 -8.04 -66.15 9.58
CA GLY A 5 -7.77 -65.09 10.55
C GLY A 5 -6.69 -64.12 10.08
N GLN A 6 -5.73 -64.59 9.28
CA GLN A 6 -4.69 -63.72 8.72
C GLN A 6 -5.20 -62.84 7.54
N LEU A 7 -6.20 -63.34 6.79
CA LEU A 7 -6.80 -62.58 5.69
C LEU A 7 -7.70 -61.45 6.21
N ILE A 8 -8.41 -61.65 7.32
CA ILE A 8 -9.26 -60.61 7.94
C ILE A 8 -8.40 -59.49 8.55
N LEU A 9 -7.26 -59.83 9.16
CA LEU A 9 -6.34 -58.83 9.74
C LEU A 9 -5.66 -57.96 8.64
N ALA A 10 -5.36 -58.53 7.47
CA ALA A 10 -4.79 -57.83 6.33
C ALA A 10 -5.78 -56.86 5.67
N ILE A 11 -7.06 -57.22 5.56
CA ILE A 11 -8.11 -56.39 4.98
C ILE A 11 -8.49 -55.24 5.94
N THR A 12 -8.48 -55.45 7.26
CA THR A 12 -8.73 -54.37 8.25
C THR A 12 -7.58 -53.37 8.33
N GLY A 13 -6.34 -53.81 8.15
CA GLY A 13 -5.18 -52.93 8.07
C GLY A 13 -5.16 -52.07 6.82
N LEU A 14 -5.65 -52.60 5.69
CA LEU A 14 -5.70 -51.86 4.42
C LEU A 14 -6.83 -50.82 4.38
N LEU A 15 -7.92 -51.04 5.09
CA LEU A 15 -9.04 -50.09 5.23
C LEU A 15 -8.72 -48.94 6.19
N LEU A 16 -7.82 -49.12 7.16
CA LEU A 16 -7.36 -48.05 8.06
C LEU A 16 -6.32 -47.13 7.42
N LEU A 17 -5.59 -47.57 6.40
CA LEU A 17 -4.67 -46.70 5.65
C LEU A 17 -5.37 -45.82 4.60
N SER A 18 -6.59 -46.18 4.18
CA SER A 18 -7.35 -45.36 3.21
C SER A 18 -8.17 -44.26 3.88
N ALA A 19 -8.26 -44.20 5.22
CA ALA A 19 -8.92 -43.11 5.96
C ALA A 19 -8.01 -41.92 6.30
N LEU A 20 -6.70 -41.98 5.96
CA LEU A 20 -5.71 -40.94 6.22
C LEU A 20 -5.41 -40.08 5.01
N GLY A 21 -6.27 -40.00 4.02
CA GLY A 21 -5.94 -39.39 2.76
C GLY A 21 -7.01 -38.57 2.05
N CYS A 22 -7.87 -37.84 2.76
CA CYS A 22 -8.74 -36.84 2.15
C CYS A 22 -8.81 -35.57 3.01
N ASP A 23 -7.68 -35.08 3.45
CA ASP A 23 -7.57 -33.63 3.60
C ASP A 23 -7.57 -33.07 2.17
N GLY A 24 -8.69 -32.45 1.79
CA GLY A 24 -8.78 -31.72 0.54
C GLY A 24 -7.58 -30.77 0.52
N ARG A 25 -6.59 -31.09 -0.32
CA ARG A 25 -5.36 -30.31 -0.40
C ARG A 25 -5.75 -28.92 -0.89
N TYR A 26 -5.96 -28.02 0.06
CA TYR A 26 -5.97 -26.60 -0.26
C TYR A 26 -4.71 -26.31 -1.06
N SER A 27 -4.84 -25.55 -2.12
CA SER A 27 -3.72 -25.00 -2.88
C SER A 27 -2.69 -24.38 -1.90
N SER A 28 -1.42 -24.45 -2.21
CA SER A 28 -0.40 -23.68 -1.50
C SER A 28 -0.22 -22.28 -2.10
N THR A 29 -1.04 -21.95 -3.09
CA THR A 29 -0.97 -20.69 -3.83
C THR A 29 -1.82 -19.62 -3.15
N ILE A 30 -1.26 -18.44 -2.98
CA ILE A 30 -1.95 -17.21 -2.59
C ILE A 30 -2.23 -16.43 -3.85
N CYS A 31 -3.48 -16.09 -4.11
CA CYS A 31 -3.84 -15.15 -5.17
C CYS A 31 -3.63 -13.73 -4.67
N ALA A 32 -2.71 -12.99 -5.27
CA ALA A 32 -2.37 -11.62 -4.90
C ALA A 32 -2.76 -10.65 -6.02
N ILE A 33 -3.68 -9.75 -5.72
CA ILE A 33 -4.35 -8.88 -6.67
C ILE A 33 -4.06 -7.41 -6.32
N PRO A 34 -3.01 -6.80 -6.89
CA PRO A 34 -2.72 -5.38 -6.73
C PRO A 34 -3.71 -4.51 -7.52
N ARG A 35 -3.62 -3.19 -7.35
CA ARG A 35 -4.32 -2.24 -8.21
C ARG A 35 -3.70 -2.16 -9.61
N ASP A 36 -2.37 -2.16 -9.68
CA ASP A 36 -1.60 -2.24 -10.92
C ASP A 36 -0.35 -3.10 -10.70
N PRO A 37 -0.24 -4.27 -11.35
CA PRO A 37 0.88 -5.18 -11.13
C PRO A 37 2.22 -4.66 -11.68
N SER A 38 2.22 -3.61 -12.50
CA SER A 38 3.40 -3.04 -13.17
C SER A 38 3.97 -1.82 -12.45
N GLU A 39 3.20 -1.19 -11.60
CA GLU A 39 3.65 0.01 -10.88
C GLU A 39 4.72 -0.35 -9.82
N SER A 40 5.76 0.45 -9.71
CA SER A 40 6.96 0.21 -8.89
C SER A 40 6.65 -0.14 -7.43
N LEU A 41 5.69 0.57 -6.82
CA LEU A 41 5.27 0.30 -5.44
C LEU A 41 4.68 -1.11 -5.28
N TYR A 42 3.83 -1.55 -6.22
CA TYR A 42 3.24 -2.89 -6.17
C TYR A 42 4.26 -3.98 -6.52
N VAL A 43 5.22 -3.71 -7.41
CA VAL A 43 6.35 -4.64 -7.64
C VAL A 43 7.15 -4.85 -6.36
N THR A 44 7.37 -3.79 -5.58
CA THR A 44 8.03 -3.89 -4.27
C THR A 44 7.19 -4.69 -3.26
N GLN A 45 5.87 -4.53 -3.29
CA GLN A 45 4.92 -5.33 -2.50
C GLN A 45 5.03 -6.82 -2.86
N HIS A 46 5.04 -7.14 -4.17
CA HIS A 46 5.24 -8.50 -4.67
C HIS A 46 6.55 -9.12 -4.16
N ALA A 47 7.64 -8.36 -4.18
CA ALA A 47 8.93 -8.85 -3.68
C ALA A 47 8.86 -9.25 -2.19
N GLY A 48 8.16 -8.48 -1.36
CA GLY A 48 7.90 -8.84 0.04
C GLY A 48 7.06 -10.11 0.18
N MET A 49 5.98 -10.22 -0.62
CA MET A 49 5.14 -11.43 -0.65
C MET A 49 5.92 -12.66 -1.05
N ALA A 50 6.70 -12.59 -2.14
CA ALA A 50 7.51 -13.70 -2.64
C ALA A 50 8.53 -14.19 -1.61
N GLN A 51 9.17 -13.26 -0.89
CA GLN A 51 10.11 -13.59 0.18
C GLN A 51 9.43 -14.33 1.33
N ALA A 52 8.28 -13.84 1.81
CA ALA A 52 7.54 -14.49 2.88
C ALA A 52 6.98 -15.85 2.45
N ALA A 53 6.44 -15.93 1.24
CA ALA A 53 5.89 -17.17 0.69
C ALA A 53 6.98 -18.26 0.59
N SER A 54 8.17 -17.90 0.11
CA SER A 54 9.31 -18.83 0.06
C SER A 54 9.67 -19.41 1.44
N ARG A 55 9.71 -18.56 2.48
CA ARG A 55 9.97 -19.01 3.88
C ARG A 55 8.89 -19.94 4.42
N LEU A 56 7.65 -19.74 3.98
CA LEU A 56 6.48 -20.47 4.49
C LEU A 56 6.07 -21.67 3.62
N GLY A 57 6.83 -21.97 2.56
CA GLY A 57 6.52 -23.05 1.63
C GLY A 57 5.26 -22.82 0.80
N MET A 58 4.91 -21.54 0.56
CA MET A 58 3.76 -21.10 -0.22
C MET A 58 4.18 -20.55 -1.57
N LYS A 59 3.21 -20.33 -2.46
CA LYS A 59 3.41 -19.69 -3.76
C LYS A 59 2.55 -18.44 -3.84
N VAL A 60 2.97 -17.47 -4.62
CA VAL A 60 2.20 -16.26 -4.93
C VAL A 60 1.85 -16.28 -6.42
N TYR A 61 0.57 -16.27 -6.73
CA TYR A 61 0.06 -15.95 -8.05
C TYR A 61 -0.22 -14.44 -8.07
N TRP A 62 0.64 -13.70 -8.77
CA TRP A 62 0.58 -12.25 -8.85
C TRP A 62 -0.07 -11.82 -10.16
N ASN A 63 -1.26 -11.26 -10.09
CA ASN A 63 -1.99 -10.74 -11.25
C ASN A 63 -2.95 -9.65 -10.81
N GLY A 64 -3.24 -8.70 -11.71
CA GLY A 64 -4.15 -7.60 -11.45
C GLY A 64 -4.51 -6.84 -12.71
N PRO A 65 -5.40 -5.84 -12.62
CA PRO A 65 -5.75 -4.98 -13.72
C PRO A 65 -4.53 -4.32 -14.36
N ARG A 66 -4.55 -4.17 -15.68
CA ARG A 66 -3.50 -3.52 -16.45
C ARG A 66 -3.94 -2.12 -16.88
N GLY A 67 -3.71 -1.17 -15.99
CA GLY A 67 -4.06 0.23 -16.23
C GLY A 67 -5.56 0.51 -16.09
N GLY A 68 -5.89 1.67 -15.51
CA GLY A 68 -7.25 2.08 -15.33
C GLY A 68 -7.98 1.44 -14.15
N ASP A 69 -9.24 1.81 -13.99
CA ASP A 69 -10.08 1.39 -12.86
C ASP A 69 -10.90 0.14 -13.20
N ASP A 70 -10.25 -0.96 -13.52
CA ASP A 70 -10.93 -2.22 -13.86
C ASP A 70 -11.21 -3.06 -12.60
N THR A 71 -12.18 -2.61 -11.81
CA THR A 71 -12.67 -3.33 -10.64
C THR A 71 -13.30 -4.68 -11.03
N GLN A 72 -13.88 -4.81 -12.23
CA GLN A 72 -14.45 -6.06 -12.70
C GLN A 72 -13.37 -7.14 -12.84
N GLN A 73 -12.20 -6.81 -13.34
CA GLN A 73 -11.08 -7.75 -13.42
C GLN A 73 -10.60 -8.18 -12.01
N GLN A 74 -10.65 -7.30 -11.00
CA GLN A 74 -10.36 -7.72 -9.62
C GLN A 74 -11.38 -8.76 -9.12
N ILE A 75 -12.67 -8.57 -9.41
CA ILE A 75 -13.72 -9.53 -9.06
C ILE A 75 -13.47 -10.89 -9.73
N GLU A 76 -13.20 -10.90 -11.04
CA GLU A 76 -12.93 -12.14 -11.81
C GLU A 76 -11.73 -12.91 -11.27
N LEU A 77 -10.65 -12.21 -10.89
CA LEU A 77 -9.48 -12.84 -10.28
C LEU A 77 -9.79 -13.44 -8.92
N MET A 78 -10.60 -12.78 -8.09
CA MET A 78 -11.05 -13.30 -6.81
C MET A 78 -11.95 -14.53 -7.00
N GLU A 79 -12.91 -14.50 -7.93
CA GLU A 79 -13.77 -15.61 -8.27
C GLU A 79 -12.95 -16.83 -8.70
N HIS A 80 -11.95 -16.62 -9.56
CA HIS A 80 -11.04 -17.67 -9.99
C HIS A 80 -10.27 -18.28 -8.81
N ALA A 81 -9.76 -17.46 -7.88
CA ALA A 81 -9.06 -17.92 -6.69
C ALA A 81 -9.98 -18.77 -5.78
N ILE A 82 -11.26 -18.39 -5.68
CA ILE A 82 -12.27 -19.17 -4.93
C ILE A 82 -12.48 -20.54 -5.59
N GLU A 83 -12.67 -20.60 -6.91
CA GLU A 83 -12.85 -21.83 -7.68
C GLU A 83 -11.65 -22.77 -7.58
N GLN A 84 -10.42 -22.23 -7.58
CA GLN A 84 -9.18 -22.99 -7.42
C GLN A 84 -8.91 -23.42 -5.97
N ARG A 85 -9.72 -22.96 -5.01
CA ARG A 85 -9.51 -23.14 -3.57
C ARG A 85 -8.11 -22.74 -3.14
N ASP A 86 -7.72 -21.54 -3.54
CA ASP A 86 -6.42 -21.00 -3.20
C ASP A 86 -6.20 -20.91 -1.68
N ALA A 87 -4.95 -20.89 -1.27
CA ALA A 87 -4.54 -20.81 0.13
C ALA A 87 -5.08 -19.56 0.83
N GLY A 88 -5.33 -18.52 0.06
CA GLY A 88 -5.91 -17.27 0.49
C GLY A 88 -5.85 -16.23 -0.61
N ILE A 89 -6.50 -15.11 -0.39
CA ILE A 89 -6.56 -13.99 -1.31
C ILE A 89 -5.97 -12.77 -0.63
N VAL A 90 -5.03 -12.10 -1.30
CA VAL A 90 -4.51 -10.79 -0.90
C VAL A 90 -4.94 -9.79 -1.94
N ILE A 91 -5.69 -8.77 -1.54
CA ILE A 91 -6.28 -7.79 -2.46
C ILE A 91 -5.96 -6.35 -2.02
N THR A 92 -5.53 -5.49 -2.97
CA THR A 92 -5.52 -4.04 -2.80
C THR A 92 -6.71 -3.46 -3.57
N PRO A 93 -7.83 -3.13 -2.89
CA PRO A 93 -9.06 -2.73 -3.57
C PRO A 93 -8.91 -1.43 -4.37
N MET A 94 -9.50 -1.40 -5.56
CA MET A 94 -9.67 -0.17 -6.34
C MET A 94 -10.84 0.66 -5.85
N ALA A 95 -11.93 -0.02 -5.43
CA ALA A 95 -13.13 0.61 -4.91
C ALA A 95 -13.56 -0.06 -3.59
N ALA A 96 -13.95 0.77 -2.61
CA ALA A 96 -14.20 0.32 -1.24
C ALA A 96 -15.34 -0.70 -1.11
N PHE A 97 -16.41 -0.59 -1.92
CA PHE A 97 -17.62 -1.40 -1.76
C PHE A 97 -17.89 -2.38 -2.91
N ALA A 98 -17.22 -2.20 -4.04
CA ALA A 98 -17.50 -3.01 -5.22
C ALA A 98 -17.09 -4.49 -5.08
N LEU A 99 -16.21 -4.78 -4.13
CA LEU A 99 -15.69 -6.13 -3.86
C LEU A 99 -16.44 -6.86 -2.74
N ASP A 100 -17.40 -6.22 -2.06
CA ASP A 100 -18.04 -6.78 -0.86
C ASP A 100 -18.62 -8.18 -1.10
N THR A 101 -19.35 -8.37 -2.20
CA THR A 101 -20.01 -9.64 -2.52
C THR A 101 -19.00 -10.77 -2.72
N VAL A 102 -17.93 -10.54 -3.47
CA VAL A 102 -16.92 -11.57 -3.74
C VAL A 102 -16.05 -11.84 -2.50
N ILE A 103 -15.77 -10.83 -1.68
CA ILE A 103 -15.08 -11.00 -0.38
C ILE A 103 -15.96 -11.88 0.54
N GLN A 104 -17.26 -11.59 0.68
CA GLN A 104 -18.18 -12.40 1.48
C GLN A 104 -18.24 -13.85 0.99
N ARG A 105 -18.25 -14.07 -0.33
CA ARG A 105 -18.20 -15.41 -0.91
C ARG A 105 -16.93 -16.14 -0.51
N ALA A 106 -15.74 -15.54 -0.64
CA ALA A 106 -14.48 -16.16 -0.22
C ALA A 106 -14.50 -16.55 1.27
N LEU A 107 -14.95 -15.64 2.14
CA LEU A 107 -15.05 -15.89 3.58
C LEU A 107 -16.05 -17.01 3.93
N SER A 108 -17.19 -17.08 3.24
CA SER A 108 -18.18 -18.16 3.42
C SER A 108 -17.62 -19.53 3.06
N GLU A 109 -16.72 -19.59 2.06
CA GLU A 109 -15.99 -20.79 1.64
C GLU A 109 -14.73 -21.06 2.47
N LYS A 110 -14.52 -20.28 3.56
CA LYS A 110 -13.38 -20.39 4.48
C LYS A 110 -12.02 -20.11 3.84
N ILE A 111 -12.00 -19.34 2.75
CA ILE A 111 -10.77 -18.86 2.14
C ILE A 111 -10.36 -17.59 2.85
N PRO A 112 -9.17 -17.53 3.47
CA PRO A 112 -8.67 -16.32 4.13
C PRO A 112 -8.49 -15.17 3.15
N VAL A 113 -8.89 -13.97 3.58
CA VAL A 113 -8.73 -12.75 2.80
C VAL A 113 -7.91 -11.74 3.59
N VAL A 114 -6.89 -11.16 2.97
CA VAL A 114 -6.14 -10.02 3.49
C VAL A 114 -6.32 -8.82 2.57
N ILE A 115 -6.86 -7.75 3.14
CA ILE A 115 -7.06 -6.48 2.43
C ILE A 115 -5.85 -5.58 2.71
N LEU A 116 -5.21 -5.11 1.64
CA LEU A 116 -4.03 -4.26 1.71
C LEU A 116 -4.36 -2.79 1.38
N GLY A 117 -3.57 -1.90 1.94
CA GLY A 117 -3.57 -0.48 1.60
C GLY A 117 -4.36 0.36 2.58
N ALA A 118 -5.67 0.41 2.45
CA ALA A 118 -6.57 1.12 3.36
C ALA A 118 -7.60 0.17 3.96
N ALA A 119 -7.99 0.41 5.20
CA ALA A 119 -9.12 -0.30 5.78
C ALA A 119 -10.40 0.16 5.07
N ILE A 120 -11.17 -0.80 4.59
CA ILE A 120 -12.52 -0.57 4.07
C ILE A 120 -13.55 -1.01 5.10
N PRO A 121 -14.74 -0.40 5.13
CA PRO A 121 -15.82 -0.86 5.99
C PRO A 121 -16.24 -2.29 5.60
N PHE A 122 -15.99 -3.25 6.48
CA PHE A 122 -16.38 -4.63 6.28
C PHE A 122 -16.69 -5.30 7.63
N PRO A 123 -17.74 -6.15 7.73
CA PRO A 123 -18.02 -6.85 8.97
C PRO A 123 -16.84 -7.71 9.43
N PRO A 124 -16.57 -7.79 10.74
CA PRO A 124 -15.52 -8.66 11.26
C PRO A 124 -15.75 -10.13 10.89
N ASP A 125 -14.72 -10.80 10.42
CA ASP A 125 -14.72 -12.25 10.14
C ASP A 125 -13.40 -12.86 10.61
N PRO A 126 -13.40 -14.08 11.19
CA PRO A 126 -12.18 -14.74 11.67
C PRO A 126 -11.17 -15.08 10.54
N ASN A 127 -11.60 -15.08 9.27
CA ASN A 127 -10.75 -15.32 8.11
C ASN A 127 -10.40 -14.03 7.36
N LEU A 128 -10.72 -12.85 7.93
CA LEU A 128 -10.43 -11.54 7.34
C LEU A 128 -9.40 -10.79 8.19
N SER A 129 -8.39 -10.21 7.54
CA SER A 129 -7.42 -9.30 8.15
C SER A 129 -7.11 -8.14 7.21
N PHE A 130 -6.78 -7.00 7.81
CA PHE A 130 -6.32 -5.82 7.09
C PHE A 130 -4.83 -5.61 7.39
N VAL A 131 -4.04 -5.31 6.35
CA VAL A 131 -2.65 -4.85 6.49
C VAL A 131 -2.58 -3.48 5.84
N VAL A 132 -2.50 -2.45 6.67
CA VAL A 132 -2.66 -1.06 6.24
C VAL A 132 -1.47 -0.21 6.66
N SER A 133 -1.23 0.86 5.92
CA SER A 133 -0.24 1.86 6.33
C SER A 133 -0.73 2.60 7.58
N ASP A 134 0.19 2.91 8.49
CA ASP A 134 -0.07 3.77 9.63
C ASP A 134 -0.17 5.23 9.14
N ILE A 135 -1.41 5.62 8.80
CA ILE A 135 -1.73 6.93 8.24
C ILE A 135 -1.40 8.05 9.24
N ASP A 136 -1.71 7.87 10.52
CA ASP A 136 -1.45 8.89 11.54
C ASP A 136 0.07 9.12 11.68
N ARG A 137 0.86 8.05 11.66
CA ARG A 137 2.32 8.14 11.69
C ARG A 137 2.88 8.77 10.42
N SER A 138 2.34 8.43 9.25
CA SER A 138 2.73 9.04 7.96
C SER A 138 2.52 10.55 7.98
N ALA A 139 1.34 10.95 8.40
CA ALA A 139 0.94 12.36 8.52
C ALA A 139 1.80 13.12 9.52
N ARG A 140 2.08 12.54 10.69
CA ARG A 140 2.95 13.14 11.71
C ARG A 140 4.38 13.33 11.20
N ILE A 141 4.97 12.31 10.57
CA ILE A 141 6.32 12.42 10.00
C ILE A 141 6.37 13.54 8.94
N ALA A 142 5.36 13.60 8.06
CA ALA A 142 5.28 14.65 7.04
C ALA A 142 5.12 16.04 7.68
N ALA A 143 4.29 16.16 8.72
CA ALA A 143 4.10 17.40 9.46
C ALA A 143 5.36 17.84 10.21
N ASP A 144 6.07 16.94 10.87
CA ASP A 144 7.33 17.21 11.57
C ASP A 144 8.40 17.70 10.59
N ARG A 145 8.52 17.06 9.41
CA ARG A 145 9.42 17.51 8.35
C ARG A 145 9.04 18.90 7.83
N MET A 146 7.76 19.15 7.61
CA MET A 146 7.26 20.44 7.18
C MET A 146 7.57 21.51 8.21
N CYS A 147 7.17 21.30 9.46
CA CYS A 147 7.32 22.26 10.55
C CYS A 147 8.79 22.63 10.82
N SER A 148 9.67 21.60 10.91
CA SER A 148 11.10 21.81 11.21
C SER A 148 11.84 22.60 10.14
N GLY A 149 11.29 22.67 8.94
CA GLY A 149 11.92 23.35 7.81
C GLY A 149 11.32 24.69 7.45
N MET A 150 10.28 25.14 8.13
CA MET A 150 9.71 26.46 7.89
C MET A 150 10.67 27.54 8.38
N ARG A 151 10.98 28.50 7.50
CA ARG A 151 11.93 29.60 7.79
C ARG A 151 11.27 30.75 8.55
N LYS A 152 9.97 30.92 8.34
CA LYS A 152 9.12 31.93 8.97
C LYS A 152 7.70 31.37 9.17
N PRO A 153 6.89 31.98 10.01
CA PRO A 153 5.46 31.64 10.07
C PRO A 153 4.80 31.85 8.71
N GLY A 154 4.02 30.86 8.25
CA GLY A 154 3.41 30.89 6.93
C GLY A 154 2.33 29.82 6.73
N GLU A 155 1.88 29.71 5.50
CA GLU A 155 0.84 28.77 5.09
C GLU A 155 1.44 27.49 4.53
N VAL A 156 0.69 26.39 4.67
CA VAL A 156 1.02 25.09 4.07
C VAL A 156 -0.16 24.62 3.22
N ALA A 157 0.11 24.19 2.01
CA ALA A 157 -0.92 23.65 1.12
C ALA A 157 -0.86 22.11 1.07
N VAL A 158 -2.03 21.48 0.98
CA VAL A 158 -2.17 20.06 0.64
C VAL A 158 -2.65 19.97 -0.81
N VAL A 159 -1.85 19.35 -1.67
CA VAL A 159 -2.14 19.19 -3.12
C VAL A 159 -2.27 17.72 -3.51
N GLY A 160 -2.91 17.45 -4.65
CA GLY A 160 -3.21 16.09 -5.09
C GLY A 160 -4.29 15.41 -4.25
N PHE A 161 -5.15 16.21 -3.60
CA PHE A 161 -6.25 15.70 -2.78
C PHE A 161 -7.39 15.21 -3.67
N ASP A 162 -7.72 13.93 -3.51
CA ASP A 162 -8.87 13.30 -4.14
C ASP A 162 -9.71 12.56 -3.09
N PRO A 163 -10.93 13.03 -2.79
CA PRO A 163 -11.77 12.43 -1.75
C PRO A 163 -12.29 11.04 -2.08
N VAL A 164 -12.27 10.62 -3.35
CA VAL A 164 -12.74 9.28 -3.76
C VAL A 164 -11.65 8.21 -3.64
N THR A 165 -10.38 8.62 -3.62
CA THR A 165 -9.26 7.68 -3.40
C THR A 165 -9.26 7.19 -1.94
N PRO A 166 -9.31 5.86 -1.70
CA PRO A 166 -9.28 5.30 -0.35
C PRO A 166 -8.05 5.77 0.44
N GLY A 167 -8.28 6.24 1.68
CA GLY A 167 -7.22 6.71 2.57
C GLY A 167 -6.75 8.15 2.33
N ASN A 168 -7.02 8.76 1.17
CA ASN A 168 -6.53 10.09 0.82
C ASN A 168 -7.11 11.17 1.77
N SER A 169 -8.42 11.12 2.03
CA SER A 169 -9.06 12.02 3.00
C SER A 169 -8.54 11.80 4.43
N ALA A 170 -8.31 10.56 4.84
CA ALA A 170 -7.78 10.26 6.16
C ALA A 170 -6.35 10.81 6.31
N LEU A 171 -5.49 10.64 5.31
CA LEU A 171 -4.12 11.16 5.32
C LEU A 171 -4.09 12.69 5.35
N ALA A 172 -4.91 13.37 4.53
CA ALA A 172 -5.02 14.82 4.55
C ALA A 172 -5.50 15.35 5.91
N ASN A 173 -6.54 14.74 6.48
CA ASN A 173 -7.07 15.14 7.80
C ASN A 173 -6.05 14.92 8.92
N ALA A 174 -5.34 13.78 8.91
CA ALA A 174 -4.31 13.47 9.89
C ALA A 174 -3.11 14.44 9.78
N PHE A 175 -2.75 14.84 8.55
CA PHE A 175 -1.71 15.86 8.32
C PHE A 175 -2.15 17.22 8.87
N GLU A 176 -3.35 17.69 8.54
CA GLU A 176 -3.87 18.96 9.06
C GLU A 176 -3.92 18.97 10.60
N LYS A 177 -4.36 17.85 11.20
CA LYS A 177 -4.35 17.70 12.67
C LYS A 177 -2.93 17.80 13.23
N SER A 178 -1.96 17.11 12.63
CA SER A 178 -0.56 17.17 13.06
C SER A 178 0.03 18.57 12.90
N MET A 179 -0.30 19.26 11.78
CA MET A 179 0.15 20.63 11.55
C MET A 179 -0.43 21.65 12.53
N SER A 180 -1.59 21.37 13.15
CA SER A 180 -2.15 22.26 14.20
C SER A 180 -1.29 22.35 15.47
N GLU A 181 -0.37 21.41 15.66
CA GLU A 181 0.63 21.42 16.74
C GLU A 181 1.87 22.25 16.37
N CYS A 182 2.03 22.67 15.10
CA CYS A 182 3.15 23.45 14.62
C CYS A 182 2.89 24.96 14.76
N THR A 183 3.59 25.61 15.66
CA THR A 183 3.42 27.05 15.95
C THR A 183 3.84 27.97 14.80
N SER A 184 4.62 27.47 13.84
CA SER A 184 5.05 28.22 12.65
C SER A 184 4.00 28.19 11.54
N VAL A 185 2.93 27.37 11.64
CA VAL A 185 1.89 27.31 10.63
C VAL A 185 0.73 28.22 10.98
N THR A 186 0.44 29.16 10.08
CA THR A 186 -0.68 30.10 10.24
C THR A 186 -1.98 29.52 9.68
N ARG A 187 -1.90 28.73 8.61
CA ARG A 187 -3.06 28.08 7.98
C ARG A 187 -2.62 26.87 7.13
N VAL A 188 -3.44 25.83 7.13
CA VAL A 188 -3.36 24.74 6.17
C VAL A 188 -4.46 24.92 5.12
N VAL A 189 -4.05 24.99 3.85
CA VAL A 189 -4.96 25.16 2.70
C VAL A 189 -5.06 23.84 1.94
N ARG A 190 -6.25 23.24 1.92
CA ARG A 190 -6.51 22.05 1.13
C ARG A 190 -6.95 22.44 -0.28
N LYS A 191 -6.30 21.89 -1.29
CA LYS A 191 -6.71 22.03 -2.68
C LYS A 191 -7.07 20.67 -3.26
N ILE A 192 -8.20 20.62 -3.95
CA ILE A 192 -8.59 19.48 -4.77
C ILE A 192 -7.95 19.74 -6.13
N GLY A 193 -7.15 18.84 -6.62
CA GLY A 193 -6.51 19.02 -7.91
C GLY A 193 -5.85 17.77 -8.40
N GLY A 194 -6.04 17.56 -9.70
CA GLY A 194 -5.36 16.56 -10.48
C GLY A 194 -5.33 15.21 -9.81
N THR A 195 -6.08 14.35 -10.28
CA THR A 195 -6.02 12.96 -9.89
C THR A 195 -4.63 12.38 -10.21
N PHE A 196 -4.49 11.31 -10.84
CA PHE A 196 -3.21 10.65 -11.09
C PHE A 196 -2.53 11.07 -12.41
N THR A 197 -2.92 12.21 -13.00
CA THR A 197 -2.40 12.66 -14.29
C THR A 197 -1.43 13.84 -14.12
N LEU A 198 -0.22 13.68 -14.62
CA LEU A 198 0.80 14.74 -14.62
C LEU A 198 0.31 15.98 -15.40
N GLY A 199 0.61 17.16 -14.88
CA GLY A 199 0.27 18.45 -15.46
C GLY A 199 -1.03 19.07 -14.94
N GLN A 200 -1.93 18.30 -14.37
CA GLN A 200 -3.22 18.82 -13.87
C GLN A 200 -3.07 19.72 -12.64
N SER A 201 -2.15 19.41 -11.75
CA SER A 201 -1.93 20.17 -10.52
C SER A 201 -1.05 21.39 -10.73
N ARG A 202 -0.24 21.45 -11.81
CA ARG A 202 0.74 22.50 -12.03
C ARG A 202 0.13 23.90 -12.07
N GLU A 203 -0.87 24.11 -12.91
CA GLU A 203 -1.56 25.40 -13.05
C GLU A 203 -2.24 25.83 -11.75
N MET A 204 -2.80 24.85 -11.03
CA MET A 204 -3.40 25.10 -9.71
C MET A 204 -2.34 25.55 -8.71
N VAL A 205 -1.15 24.93 -8.67
CA VAL A 205 -0.07 25.32 -7.78
C VAL A 205 0.49 26.69 -8.16
N ILE A 206 0.67 27.02 -9.47
CA ILE A 206 1.09 28.35 -9.92
C ILE A 206 0.09 29.41 -9.42
N ARG A 207 -1.21 29.16 -9.58
CA ARG A 207 -2.24 30.08 -9.07
C ARG A 207 -2.18 30.20 -7.55
N LEU A 208 -2.04 29.09 -6.85
CA LEU A 208 -1.92 29.07 -5.40
C LEU A 208 -0.73 29.94 -4.93
N LEU A 209 0.44 29.83 -5.59
CA LEU A 209 1.63 30.63 -5.28
C LEU A 209 1.42 32.12 -5.49
N SER A 210 0.59 32.52 -6.47
CA SER A 210 0.23 33.92 -6.71
C SER A 210 -0.78 34.46 -5.70
N GLU A 211 -1.74 33.64 -5.30
CA GLU A 211 -2.79 34.00 -4.34
C GLU A 211 -2.33 33.95 -2.88
N GLN A 212 -1.29 33.16 -2.57
CA GLN A 212 -0.79 32.90 -1.23
C GLN A 212 0.72 33.22 -1.17
N PRO A 213 1.12 34.48 -1.06
CA PRO A 213 2.54 34.88 -1.02
C PRO A 213 3.28 34.35 0.22
N ASP A 214 2.54 34.06 1.30
CA ASP A 214 3.06 33.50 2.55
C ASP A 214 3.09 31.96 2.57
N LEU A 215 2.91 31.31 1.42
CA LEU A 215 3.04 29.85 1.31
C LEU A 215 4.50 29.46 1.53
N GLU A 216 4.75 28.66 2.58
CA GLU A 216 6.07 28.17 2.99
C GLU A 216 6.22 26.66 2.73
N GLY A 217 5.11 25.93 2.50
CA GLY A 217 5.16 24.50 2.29
C GLY A 217 4.04 23.91 1.46
N ILE A 218 4.36 22.80 0.80
CA ILE A 218 3.43 21.99 0.03
C ILE A 218 3.56 20.52 0.48
N TYR A 219 2.47 19.93 0.94
CA TYR A 219 2.36 18.49 1.14
C TYR A 219 1.58 17.88 -0.02
N SER A 220 2.23 17.01 -0.79
CA SER A 220 1.64 16.35 -1.95
C SER A 220 1.20 14.92 -1.61
N LEU A 221 -0.03 14.56 -2.00
CA LEU A 221 -0.65 13.28 -1.66
C LEU A 221 -0.47 12.20 -2.75
N ASN A 222 0.21 12.51 -3.84
CA ASN A 222 0.57 11.56 -4.90
C ASN A 222 1.78 12.05 -5.71
N SER A 223 2.40 11.14 -6.46
CA SER A 223 3.58 11.41 -7.26
C SER A 223 3.37 12.46 -8.36
N PRO A 224 2.31 12.42 -9.21
CA PRO A 224 2.06 13.45 -10.19
C PRO A 224 1.92 14.85 -9.60
N ALA A 225 1.20 15.01 -8.49
CA ALA A 225 1.05 16.30 -7.82
C ALA A 225 2.37 16.80 -7.22
N THR A 226 3.27 15.90 -6.78
CA THR A 226 4.60 16.27 -6.31
C THR A 226 5.46 16.80 -7.45
N LEU A 227 5.45 16.13 -8.61
CA LEU A 227 6.16 16.58 -9.81
C LEU A 227 5.62 17.92 -10.31
N ASP A 228 4.31 18.07 -10.36
CA ASP A 228 3.64 19.33 -10.75
C ASP A 228 3.99 20.47 -9.79
N ALA A 229 4.09 20.20 -8.47
CA ALA A 229 4.50 21.19 -7.50
C ALA A 229 5.94 21.64 -7.72
N VAL A 230 6.88 20.71 -7.97
CA VAL A 230 8.27 21.05 -8.33
C VAL A 230 8.30 21.94 -9.56
N ALA A 231 7.64 21.52 -10.66
CA ALA A 231 7.60 22.28 -11.90
C ALA A 231 6.95 23.69 -11.75
N ALA A 232 5.97 23.82 -10.85
CA ALA A 232 5.34 25.12 -10.54
C ALA A 232 6.29 26.03 -9.77
N LEU A 233 7.04 25.50 -8.79
CA LEU A 233 8.04 26.26 -8.03
C LEU A 233 9.20 26.72 -8.92
N GLU A 234 9.67 25.88 -9.83
CA GLU A 234 10.68 26.25 -10.83
C GLU A 234 10.19 27.39 -11.73
N ALA A 235 8.98 27.25 -12.29
CA ALA A 235 8.38 28.26 -13.17
C ALA A 235 8.15 29.62 -12.49
N THR A 236 7.96 29.63 -11.17
CA THR A 236 7.71 30.84 -10.37
C THR A 236 8.92 31.31 -9.57
N HIS A 237 10.08 30.67 -9.74
CA HIS A 237 11.33 30.96 -9.00
C HIS A 237 11.14 30.89 -7.46
N ARG A 238 10.32 29.94 -6.97
CA ARG A 238 10.00 29.74 -5.56
C ARG A 238 10.61 28.47 -4.95
N THR A 239 11.49 27.76 -5.67
CA THR A 239 12.14 26.51 -5.23
C THR A 239 12.86 26.64 -3.90
N ASP A 240 13.54 27.77 -3.66
CA ASP A 240 14.28 28.00 -2.41
C ASP A 240 13.42 28.51 -1.26
N SER A 241 12.16 28.86 -1.51
CA SER A 241 11.29 29.52 -0.54
C SER A 241 10.09 28.66 -0.08
N VAL A 242 9.77 27.59 -0.80
CA VAL A 242 8.64 26.71 -0.47
C VAL A 242 9.13 25.28 -0.37
N ARG A 243 8.93 24.66 0.79
CA ARG A 243 9.30 23.26 1.06
C ARG A 243 8.30 22.32 0.46
N ILE A 244 8.76 21.26 -0.18
CA ILE A 244 7.90 20.14 -0.62
C ILE A 244 8.18 18.89 0.22
N VAL A 245 7.12 18.35 0.81
CA VAL A 245 7.06 16.99 1.34
C VAL A 245 6.12 16.19 0.43
N GLY A 246 6.65 15.15 -0.20
CA GLY A 246 5.91 14.35 -1.17
C GLY A 246 5.62 12.94 -0.68
N THR A 247 4.88 12.21 -1.51
CA THR A 247 4.58 10.78 -1.35
C THR A 247 4.95 10.03 -2.63
N GLU A 248 4.88 8.69 -2.60
CA GLU A 248 4.99 7.83 -3.78
C GLU A 248 6.27 8.05 -4.61
N PRO A 249 7.41 7.50 -4.19
CA PRO A 249 8.70 7.73 -4.83
C PRO A 249 8.76 7.16 -6.26
N ASN A 250 9.40 7.92 -7.15
CA ASN A 250 9.80 7.49 -8.48
C ASN A 250 11.18 8.04 -8.82
N LEU A 251 11.72 7.72 -10.00
CA LEU A 251 13.08 8.14 -10.41
C LEU A 251 13.25 9.67 -10.37
N ASP A 252 12.29 10.42 -10.91
CA ASP A 252 12.36 11.88 -10.98
C ASP A 252 12.31 12.49 -9.57
N LEU A 253 11.42 12.00 -8.71
CA LEU A 253 11.32 12.48 -7.33
C LEU A 253 12.56 12.18 -6.49
N ILE A 254 13.22 11.04 -6.74
CA ILE A 254 14.52 10.74 -6.13
C ILE A 254 15.60 11.71 -6.63
N ALA A 255 15.61 12.05 -7.93
CA ALA A 255 16.52 13.07 -8.46
C ALA A 255 16.25 14.44 -7.82
N PHE A 256 15.00 14.89 -7.76
CA PHE A 256 14.63 16.16 -7.12
C PHE A 256 14.96 16.19 -5.62
N LEU A 257 14.83 15.07 -4.93
CA LEU A 257 15.24 14.94 -3.53
C LEU A 257 16.77 15.11 -3.38
N ARG A 258 17.57 14.50 -4.25
CA ARG A 258 19.04 14.67 -4.27
C ARG A 258 19.48 16.12 -4.57
N HIS A 259 18.74 16.81 -5.43
CA HIS A 259 19.00 18.21 -5.77
C HIS A 259 18.41 19.20 -4.74
N GLY A 260 17.65 18.73 -3.76
CA GLY A 260 17.03 19.55 -2.72
C GLY A 260 15.75 20.27 -3.14
N SER A 261 15.22 20.01 -4.36
CA SER A 261 13.93 20.55 -4.81
C SER A 261 12.75 19.90 -4.06
N VAL A 262 12.92 18.68 -3.57
CA VAL A 262 12.00 17.97 -2.66
C VAL A 262 12.76 17.73 -1.35
N ASP A 263 12.16 18.09 -0.22
CA ASP A 263 12.76 17.89 1.11
C ASP A 263 12.76 16.43 1.54
N SER A 264 11.64 15.78 1.38
CA SER A 264 11.44 14.40 1.81
C SER A 264 10.27 13.73 1.12
N LEU A 265 10.30 12.39 1.11
CA LEU A 265 9.21 11.53 0.66
C LEU A 265 8.77 10.64 1.81
N VAL A 266 7.46 10.62 2.10
CA VAL A 266 6.86 9.78 3.14
C VAL A 266 5.83 8.88 2.48
N PHE A 267 6.06 7.55 2.50
CA PHE A 267 5.22 6.63 1.76
C PHE A 267 5.04 5.28 2.48
N PRO A 268 4.01 4.49 2.13
CA PRO A 268 3.77 3.17 2.70
C PRO A 268 4.94 2.20 2.47
N ASN A 269 5.32 1.43 3.49
CA ASN A 269 6.29 0.35 3.32
C ASN A 269 5.63 -0.85 2.64
N MET A 270 5.53 -0.78 1.30
CA MET A 270 4.85 -1.79 0.49
C MET A 270 5.49 -3.18 0.61
N ARG A 271 6.83 -3.24 0.77
CA ARG A 271 7.53 -4.52 0.97
C ARG A 271 7.10 -5.20 2.26
N ALA A 272 7.10 -4.47 3.38
CA ALA A 272 6.66 -4.99 4.67
C ALA A 272 5.15 -5.33 4.67
N MET A 273 4.34 -4.55 3.96
CA MET A 273 2.91 -4.85 3.79
C MET A 273 2.71 -6.16 3.03
N GLY A 274 3.46 -6.38 1.94
CA GLY A 274 3.43 -7.63 1.18
C GLY A 274 3.87 -8.83 2.01
N GLU A 275 4.98 -8.71 2.73
CA GLU A 275 5.47 -9.75 3.63
C GLU A 275 4.43 -10.11 4.69
N LYS A 276 3.87 -9.10 5.37
CA LYS A 276 2.89 -9.28 6.43
C LYS A 276 1.58 -9.89 5.95
N SER A 277 1.15 -9.58 4.73
CA SER A 277 -0.06 -10.16 4.15
C SER A 277 0.04 -11.67 4.00
N VAL A 278 1.17 -12.17 3.54
CA VAL A 278 1.42 -13.62 3.40
C VAL A 278 1.51 -14.30 4.79
N GLU A 279 2.16 -13.66 5.75
CA GLU A 279 2.21 -14.16 7.13
C GLU A 279 0.80 -14.24 7.75
N ASN A 280 -0.05 -13.23 7.51
CA ASN A 280 -1.44 -13.24 7.99
C ASN A 280 -2.25 -14.37 7.32
N ILE A 281 -2.14 -14.58 6.00
CA ILE A 281 -2.78 -15.72 5.31
C ILE A 281 -2.34 -17.05 5.96
N ALA A 282 -1.03 -17.23 6.14
CA ALA A 282 -0.50 -18.45 6.75
C ALA A 282 -0.99 -18.67 8.19
N GLY A 283 -1.12 -17.58 8.96
CA GLY A 283 -1.65 -17.62 10.32
C GLY A 283 -3.16 -17.95 10.36
N LEU A 284 -3.96 -17.28 9.53
CA LEU A 284 -5.41 -17.51 9.42
C LEU A 284 -5.73 -18.97 9.03
N ARG A 285 -4.97 -19.52 8.09
CA ARG A 285 -5.10 -20.95 7.71
C ARG A 285 -4.82 -21.93 8.85
N LYS A 286 -3.97 -21.54 9.78
CA LYS A 286 -3.63 -22.34 10.97
C LYS A 286 -4.53 -22.00 12.16
N HIS A 287 -5.56 -21.18 11.96
CA HIS A 287 -6.44 -20.67 13.01
C HIS A 287 -5.70 -19.99 14.17
N LEU A 288 -4.56 -19.36 13.86
CA LEU A 288 -3.83 -18.55 14.84
C LEU A 288 -4.56 -17.23 15.09
N PRO A 289 -4.44 -16.65 16.28
CA PRO A 289 -5.02 -15.34 16.57
C PRO A 289 -4.29 -14.25 15.80
N ILE A 290 -4.81 -13.92 14.62
CA ILE A 290 -4.33 -12.79 13.81
C ILE A 290 -5.21 -11.57 14.12
N GLY A 291 -4.58 -10.44 14.40
CA GLY A 291 -5.30 -9.19 14.59
C GLY A 291 -6.10 -8.80 13.35
N SER A 292 -7.31 -8.27 13.55
CA SER A 292 -8.15 -7.81 12.43
C SER A 292 -7.47 -6.71 11.61
N VAL A 293 -6.64 -5.86 12.24
CA VAL A 293 -5.88 -4.79 11.59
C VAL A 293 -4.42 -4.85 12.02
N THR A 294 -3.51 -4.84 11.05
CA THR A 294 -2.07 -4.69 11.25
C THR A 294 -1.62 -3.37 10.65
N LEU A 295 -1.09 -2.48 11.47
CA LEU A 295 -0.51 -1.20 11.03
C LEU A 295 0.94 -1.39 10.64
N ILE A 296 1.33 -0.95 9.45
CA ILE A 296 2.70 -0.95 8.95
C ILE A 296 3.25 0.48 8.95
N SER A 297 4.38 0.66 9.63
CA SER A 297 5.04 1.97 9.68
C SER A 297 5.46 2.44 8.29
N PRO A 298 5.27 3.74 7.97
CA PRO A 298 5.70 4.32 6.71
C PRO A 298 7.23 4.39 6.61
N VAL A 299 7.71 4.66 5.41
CA VAL A 299 9.12 4.95 5.11
C VAL A 299 9.26 6.46 4.96
N LEU A 300 10.29 7.04 5.60
CA LEU A 300 10.75 8.40 5.36
C LEU A 300 12.06 8.34 4.56
N VAL A 301 12.08 8.98 3.41
CA VAL A 301 13.28 9.18 2.60
C VAL A 301 13.65 10.66 2.55
N THR A 302 14.89 10.95 2.85
CA THR A 302 15.48 12.28 2.86
C THR A 302 16.83 12.25 2.13
N LEU A 303 17.44 13.42 1.91
CA LEU A 303 18.76 13.50 1.31
C LEU A 303 19.81 12.67 2.07
N GLU A 304 19.69 12.58 3.41
CA GLU A 304 20.65 11.87 4.26
C GLU A 304 20.59 10.34 4.11
N ASN A 305 19.44 9.78 3.70
CA ASN A 305 19.27 8.32 3.67
C ASN A 305 18.91 7.74 2.30
N VAL A 306 18.65 8.57 1.29
CA VAL A 306 18.19 8.14 -0.04
C VAL A 306 19.11 7.10 -0.69
N ASP A 307 20.41 7.19 -0.44
CA ASP A 307 21.43 6.29 -1.00
C ASP A 307 21.76 5.09 -0.12
N SER A 308 21.11 4.93 1.04
CA SER A 308 21.31 3.77 1.89
C SER A 308 20.77 2.48 1.24
N ASP A 309 21.43 1.34 1.50
CA ASP A 309 21.00 0.04 0.99
C ASP A 309 19.57 -0.32 1.44
N SER A 310 19.18 0.11 2.65
CA SER A 310 17.85 -0.09 3.18
C SER A 310 16.79 0.60 2.32
N VAL A 311 16.98 1.87 1.96
CA VAL A 311 16.06 2.63 1.10
C VAL A 311 16.06 2.06 -0.33
N ARG A 312 17.25 1.80 -0.88
CA ARG A 312 17.40 1.24 -2.24
C ARG A 312 16.64 -0.08 -2.41
N SER A 313 16.70 -0.96 -1.40
CA SER A 313 15.98 -2.24 -1.42
C SER A 313 14.46 -2.12 -1.34
N LEU A 314 13.94 -1.00 -0.83
CA LEU A 314 12.51 -0.74 -0.70
C LEU A 314 11.88 -0.14 -1.96
N LEU A 315 12.66 0.51 -2.82
CA LEU A 315 12.11 1.32 -3.90
C LEU A 315 12.00 0.60 -5.25
N ASN A 316 12.68 -0.52 -5.44
CA ASN A 316 12.70 -1.28 -6.71
C ASN A 316 12.87 -0.37 -7.95
N LEU A 317 13.76 0.62 -7.86
CA LEU A 317 14.07 1.55 -8.94
C LEU A 317 15.34 1.11 -9.67
N ASP A 318 15.46 1.44 -10.95
CA ASP A 318 16.73 1.31 -11.66
C ASP A 318 17.66 2.48 -11.30
N TRP A 319 18.42 2.31 -10.23
CA TRP A 319 19.31 3.33 -9.67
C TRP A 319 20.41 3.83 -10.63
N ARG A 320 20.62 3.15 -11.76
CA ARG A 320 21.54 3.60 -12.82
C ARG A 320 20.95 4.75 -13.64
N GLN A 321 19.62 4.92 -13.60
CA GLN A 321 18.90 5.99 -14.29
C GLN A 321 18.66 7.21 -13.41
N VAL A 322 18.97 7.14 -12.13
CA VAL A 322 18.86 8.30 -11.22
C VAL A 322 20.11 9.16 -11.37
N PRO A 323 20.01 10.41 -11.83
CA PRO A 323 21.12 11.31 -12.01
C PRO A 323 21.80 11.71 -10.70
#